data_990e64e3f336cb73ad35c4120abc2405
#
_entry.id   990e64e3f336cb73ad35c4120abc2405
#
_cell.length_a   1.000
_cell.length_b   1.000
_cell.length_c   1.000
_cell.angle_alpha   90.00
_cell.angle_beta   90.00
_cell.angle_gamma   90.00
#
_symmetry.space_group_name_H-M   'P 1'
#
loop_
_entity.id
_entity.type
_entity.pdbx_description
1 polymer ?
#
loop_
_entity_poly.entity_id
_entity_poly.type
_entity_poly.pdbx_seq_one_letter_code
_entity_poly.pdbx_strand_id
1 'polypeptide(L)'
;MSNRYVLMISFIALFTALSFSSHAETKDKEKKVLVVGAGILGASVAYHLSLTSNDVTVIDMQGPASHSSRGTFAWINASWAKQPQNYHALNQQSTAYWHTLAKELNIPIKFTGSLEWFDSAERQKRLITQIEEQNLWSEPARILSIAEAKKREPKVNFGNTEFVASSPRDGAVDPVLATRHFLDAAAQRGAKIQYPCKLASIAQHIANTSCGEIVFDQLVLAVGASSDIIKTVAHVDIKQRTTPGIIVITKPMPALLNGILVAPGVHIHQRLDGRIVLGEQAGAPNTQAHKMRLAGRPNDYPNESLALDHAQRIIQQASIYLPEMSAAQVEDVFIGWRPLPLDGHPVLGFSEHASDVYIAVTHSGVTLAPILGKLIAQELNTQEPLAILNEYRPSREFTSIKRY
;
A
#
# COMPACT_ATOMS: atom_id res chain seq x y z
N MET A 1 75.95 27.03 61.89
CA MET A 1 75.82 28.15 60.95
C MET A 1 75.13 27.61 59.68
N SER A 2 73.84 27.77 59.53
CA SER A 2 73.06 27.16 58.44
C SER A 2 72.08 28.20 57.93
N ASN A 3 72.38 28.70 56.75
CA ASN A 3 71.47 29.61 56.00
C ASN A 3 70.39 28.80 55.27
N ARG A 4 69.11 29.03 55.62
CA ARG A 4 67.95 28.52 54.88
C ARG A 4 67.45 29.64 53.94
N TYR A 5 67.53 29.40 52.65
CA TYR A 5 66.83 30.19 51.65
C TYR A 5 65.42 29.62 51.47
N VAL A 6 64.42 30.48 51.68
CA VAL A 6 62.99 30.18 51.37
C VAL A 6 62.71 30.66 49.94
N LEU A 7 62.37 29.72 49.11
CA LEU A 7 61.96 30.03 47.71
C LEU A 7 60.44 30.24 47.68
N MET A 8 60.01 31.45 47.36
CA MET A 8 58.60 31.81 47.17
C MET A 8 58.26 31.50 45.76
N ILE A 9 57.38 30.50 45.51
CA ILE A 9 56.77 30.19 44.17
C ILE A 9 55.45 30.89 44.07
N SER A 10 55.41 31.92 43.22
CA SER A 10 54.17 32.58 42.86
C SER A 10 53.38 31.71 41.85
N PHE A 11 52.20 31.23 42.25
CA PHE A 11 51.23 30.60 41.33
C PHE A 11 50.41 31.68 40.59
N ILE A 12 50.63 31.84 39.30
CA ILE A 12 49.77 32.62 38.42
C ILE A 12 48.66 31.68 37.96
N ALA A 13 47.44 31.87 38.47
CA ALA A 13 46.24 31.18 38.01
C ALA A 13 45.76 31.81 36.69
N LEU A 14 45.96 31.11 35.62
CA LEU A 14 45.44 31.48 34.28
C LEU A 14 43.98 31.03 34.21
N PHE A 15 43.03 31.97 34.38
CA PHE A 15 41.59 31.72 34.12
C PHE A 15 41.37 31.70 32.61
N THR A 16 41.30 30.53 31.99
CA THR A 16 40.75 30.35 30.65
C THR A 16 39.24 30.39 30.74
N ALA A 17 38.64 31.50 30.28
CA ALA A 17 37.21 31.59 30.09
C ALA A 17 36.80 30.66 28.92
N LEU A 18 36.26 29.50 29.26
CA LEU A 18 35.53 28.65 28.27
C LEU A 18 34.24 29.37 27.88
N SER A 19 34.27 30.00 26.73
CA SER A 19 33.07 30.49 26.08
C SER A 19 32.21 29.29 25.67
N PHE A 20 31.18 28.97 26.45
CA PHE A 20 30.12 28.08 26.03
C PHE A 20 29.35 28.82 24.89
N SER A 21 29.66 28.49 23.64
CA SER A 21 28.76 28.76 22.54
C SER A 21 27.50 27.96 22.78
N SER A 22 26.44 28.61 23.24
CA SER A 22 25.12 28.06 23.21
C SER A 22 24.76 27.92 21.71
N HIS A 23 24.91 26.71 21.16
CA HIS A 23 24.18 26.35 19.94
C HIS A 23 22.72 26.43 20.36
N ALA A 24 22.06 27.53 20.00
CA ALA A 24 20.61 27.54 19.96
C ALA A 24 20.22 26.42 18.99
N GLU A 25 19.67 25.32 19.50
CA GLU A 25 18.90 24.38 18.70
C GLU A 25 17.84 25.23 18.01
N THR A 26 18.03 25.50 16.73
CA THR A 26 16.97 25.99 15.87
C THR A 26 15.92 24.91 15.92
N LYS A 27 14.89 25.10 16.75
CA LYS A 27 13.68 24.27 16.74
C LYS A 27 13.22 24.27 15.30
N ASP A 28 13.39 23.16 14.59
CA ASP A 28 12.91 23.02 13.21
C ASP A 28 11.46 23.47 13.22
N LYS A 29 11.17 24.44 12.36
CA LYS A 29 9.82 25.04 12.28
C LYS A 29 8.86 23.90 11.90
N GLU A 30 7.88 23.65 12.72
CA GLU A 30 6.82 22.69 12.47
C GLU A 30 6.20 22.94 11.09
N LYS A 31 6.38 21.96 10.15
CA LYS A 31 5.84 22.09 8.80
C LYS A 31 4.38 21.66 8.77
N LYS A 32 3.55 22.45 8.12
CA LYS A 32 2.14 22.11 7.86
C LYS A 32 2.08 21.23 6.62
N VAL A 33 1.77 19.95 6.80
CA VAL A 33 1.66 18.99 5.70
C VAL A 33 0.20 18.60 5.50
N LEU A 34 -0.34 18.92 4.32
CA LEU A 34 -1.68 18.53 3.91
C LEU A 34 -1.61 17.23 3.08
N VAL A 35 -2.21 16.15 3.57
CA VAL A 35 -2.35 14.88 2.84
C VAL A 35 -3.76 14.79 2.27
N VAL A 36 -3.87 14.73 0.94
CA VAL A 36 -5.15 14.59 0.22
C VAL A 36 -5.36 13.14 -0.18
N GLY A 37 -6.35 12.52 0.42
CA GLY A 37 -6.70 11.11 0.26
C GLY A 37 -6.40 10.27 1.51
N ALA A 38 -7.45 9.74 2.14
CA ALA A 38 -7.39 8.85 3.30
C ALA A 38 -7.46 7.36 2.90
N GLY A 39 -6.94 7.02 1.72
CA GLY A 39 -6.64 5.63 1.34
C GLY A 39 -5.44 5.09 2.12
N ILE A 40 -5.13 3.79 1.96
CA ILE A 40 -4.08 3.12 2.74
C ILE A 40 -2.70 3.78 2.58
N LEU A 41 -2.37 4.33 1.39
CA LEU A 41 -1.11 5.03 1.17
C LEU A 41 -1.09 6.38 1.90
N GLY A 42 -2.13 7.22 1.74
CA GLY A 42 -2.22 8.51 2.42
C GLY A 42 -2.27 8.36 3.94
N ALA A 43 -2.96 7.35 4.44
CA ALA A 43 -2.99 7.00 5.86
C ALA A 43 -1.60 6.62 6.40
N SER A 44 -0.84 5.81 5.64
CA SER A 44 0.53 5.46 6.00
C SER A 44 1.47 6.67 5.94
N VAL A 45 1.33 7.55 4.94
CA VAL A 45 2.09 8.82 4.87
C VAL A 45 1.80 9.68 6.10
N ALA A 46 0.53 9.87 6.44
CA ALA A 46 0.12 10.67 7.60
C ALA A 46 0.70 10.10 8.91
N TYR A 47 0.66 8.78 9.08
CA TYR A 47 1.27 8.11 10.24
C TYR A 47 2.77 8.41 10.32
N HIS A 48 3.53 8.21 9.24
CA HIS A 48 4.97 8.42 9.27
C HIS A 48 5.36 9.89 9.45
N LEU A 49 4.59 10.82 8.88
CA LEU A 49 4.77 12.26 9.12
C LEU A 49 4.49 12.65 10.58
N SER A 50 3.50 12.01 11.22
CA SER A 50 3.17 12.27 12.63
C SER A 50 4.22 11.75 13.63
N LEU A 51 5.20 10.96 13.17
CA LEU A 51 6.34 10.53 13.99
C LEU A 51 7.41 11.62 14.15
N THR A 52 7.28 12.71 13.42
CA THR A 52 8.18 13.86 13.44
C THR A 52 7.42 15.15 13.77
N SER A 53 8.11 16.28 13.87
CA SER A 53 7.53 17.58 14.27
C SER A 53 6.73 18.23 13.10
N ASN A 54 5.74 17.51 12.52
CA ASN A 54 4.86 18.06 11.48
C ASN A 54 3.44 18.30 12.02
N ASP A 55 2.81 19.42 11.64
CA ASP A 55 1.36 19.62 11.76
C ASP A 55 0.67 18.96 10.57
N VAL A 56 0.19 17.75 10.75
CA VAL A 56 -0.38 16.93 9.68
C VAL A 56 -1.90 17.10 9.64
N THR A 57 -2.42 17.45 8.46
CA THR A 57 -3.86 17.42 8.19
C THR A 57 -4.13 16.44 7.04
N VAL A 58 -5.06 15.51 7.24
CA VAL A 58 -5.53 14.58 6.21
C VAL A 58 -6.93 14.96 5.81
N ILE A 59 -7.19 15.07 4.51
CA ILE A 59 -8.54 15.26 3.99
C ILE A 59 -8.93 14.16 3.01
N ASP A 60 -10.20 13.79 3.01
CA ASP A 60 -10.76 12.84 2.05
C ASP A 60 -12.18 13.26 1.65
N MET A 61 -12.52 13.09 0.38
CA MET A 61 -13.82 13.49 -0.15
C MET A 61 -15.00 12.66 0.37
N GLN A 62 -14.74 11.44 0.86
CA GLN A 62 -15.79 10.55 1.38
C GLN A 62 -15.44 9.99 2.77
N GLY A 63 -14.23 9.48 2.96
CA GLY A 63 -13.76 8.91 4.22
C GLY A 63 -12.68 7.84 4.03
N PRO A 64 -12.16 7.29 5.13
CA PRO A 64 -11.07 6.34 5.11
C PRO A 64 -11.36 5.11 4.24
N ALA A 65 -10.42 4.78 3.36
CA ALA A 65 -10.46 3.58 2.51
C ALA A 65 -11.73 3.43 1.63
N SER A 66 -12.39 4.52 1.24
CA SER A 66 -13.69 4.48 0.56
C SER A 66 -13.64 4.00 -0.91
N HIS A 67 -12.47 3.94 -1.53
CA HIS A 67 -12.31 3.57 -2.94
C HIS A 67 -11.41 2.34 -3.15
N SER A 68 -10.29 2.50 -3.87
CA SER A 68 -9.38 1.41 -4.23
C SER A 68 -8.89 0.60 -3.03
N SER A 69 -8.72 1.24 -1.86
CA SER A 69 -8.30 0.55 -0.64
C SER A 69 -9.36 -0.42 -0.11
N ARG A 70 -10.67 -0.12 -0.23
CA ARG A 70 -11.74 -1.08 0.08
C ARG A 70 -11.85 -2.15 -1.01
N GLY A 71 -11.75 -1.75 -2.27
CA GLY A 71 -11.96 -2.60 -3.43
C GLY A 71 -10.70 -3.38 -3.85
N THR A 72 -9.92 -3.88 -2.90
CA THR A 72 -8.71 -4.67 -3.17
C THR A 72 -8.78 -6.04 -2.50
N PHE A 73 -8.17 -7.04 -3.13
CA PHE A 73 -7.99 -8.37 -2.54
C PHE A 73 -7.09 -8.32 -1.28
N ALA A 74 -6.34 -7.24 -1.10
CA ALA A 74 -5.53 -6.94 0.08
C ALA A 74 -4.45 -7.99 0.42
N TRP A 75 -3.80 -8.49 -0.61
CA TRP A 75 -2.65 -9.37 -0.52
C TRP A 75 -1.36 -8.57 -0.29
N ILE A 76 -0.65 -8.87 0.79
CA ILE A 76 0.68 -8.37 1.11
C ILE A 76 1.66 -9.38 0.55
N ASN A 77 2.43 -9.02 -0.50
CA ASN A 77 3.28 -9.96 -1.19
C ASN A 77 4.52 -9.33 -1.84
N ALA A 78 5.60 -10.13 -1.90
CA ALA A 78 6.74 -9.92 -2.78
C ALA A 78 6.86 -11.03 -3.84
N SER A 79 5.82 -11.87 -3.98
CA SER A 79 5.75 -12.94 -4.98
C SER A 79 5.65 -12.39 -6.41
N TRP A 80 5.83 -13.27 -7.41
CA TRP A 80 5.80 -13.02 -8.86
C TRP A 80 7.03 -12.33 -9.46
N ALA A 81 8.20 -12.43 -8.83
CA ALA A 81 9.42 -11.84 -9.40
C ALA A 81 9.16 -10.47 -10.05
N LYS A 82 8.63 -9.53 -9.25
CA LYS A 82 8.15 -8.22 -9.74
C LYS A 82 9.28 -7.44 -10.39
N GLN A 83 9.22 -7.31 -11.70
CA GLN A 83 10.24 -6.63 -12.50
C GLN A 83 10.14 -5.10 -12.39
N PRO A 84 11.28 -4.38 -12.44
CA PRO A 84 12.65 -4.89 -12.35
C PRO A 84 13.02 -5.30 -10.91
N GLN A 85 14.23 -5.84 -10.70
CA GLN A 85 14.68 -6.35 -9.39
C GLN A 85 14.60 -5.32 -8.26
N ASN A 86 14.90 -4.06 -8.52
CA ASN A 86 14.77 -2.98 -7.54
C ASN A 86 13.31 -2.75 -7.10
N TYR A 87 12.33 -2.91 -8.01
CA TYR A 87 10.92 -2.89 -7.66
C TYR A 87 10.53 -4.12 -6.81
N HIS A 88 11.09 -5.29 -7.11
CA HIS A 88 10.93 -6.47 -6.28
C HIS A 88 11.50 -6.23 -4.87
N ALA A 89 12.71 -5.69 -4.78
CA ALA A 89 13.36 -5.36 -3.50
C ALA A 89 12.54 -4.36 -2.66
N LEU A 90 11.90 -3.39 -3.29
CA LEU A 90 10.99 -2.45 -2.61
C LEU A 90 9.76 -3.19 -2.02
N ASN A 91 9.20 -4.16 -2.75
CA ASN A 91 8.10 -5.00 -2.24
C ASN A 91 8.56 -5.91 -1.09
N GLN A 92 9.76 -6.49 -1.16
CA GLN A 92 10.35 -7.30 -0.08
C GLN A 92 10.54 -6.47 1.20
N GLN A 93 11.12 -5.27 1.08
CA GLN A 93 11.29 -4.34 2.21
C GLN A 93 9.95 -3.98 2.83
N SER A 94 8.94 -3.72 2.01
CA SER A 94 7.61 -3.38 2.50
C SER A 94 6.93 -4.54 3.21
N THR A 95 7.02 -5.75 2.66
CA THR A 95 6.48 -6.97 3.28
C THR A 95 7.15 -7.22 4.64
N ALA A 96 8.46 -7.04 4.73
CA ALA A 96 9.18 -7.14 6.00
C ALA A 96 8.74 -6.05 7.00
N TYR A 97 8.53 -4.82 6.52
CA TYR A 97 8.11 -3.72 7.37
C TYR A 97 6.66 -3.87 7.87
N TRP A 98 5.79 -4.54 7.10
CA TRP A 98 4.45 -4.91 7.56
C TRP A 98 4.48 -5.75 8.84
N HIS A 99 5.44 -6.68 8.98
CA HIS A 99 5.58 -7.48 10.20
C HIS A 99 5.89 -6.63 11.44
N THR A 100 6.62 -5.53 11.27
CA THR A 100 6.91 -4.58 12.35
C THR A 100 5.69 -3.72 12.66
N LEU A 101 5.12 -3.06 11.66
CA LEU A 101 4.00 -2.14 11.83
C LEU A 101 2.71 -2.84 12.31
N ALA A 102 2.48 -4.07 11.88
CA ALA A 102 1.34 -4.85 12.35
C ALA A 102 1.36 -5.03 13.87
N LYS A 103 2.55 -5.23 14.45
CA LYS A 103 2.73 -5.35 15.92
C LYS A 103 2.61 -3.98 16.59
N GLU A 104 3.31 -2.97 16.07
CA GLU A 104 3.34 -1.62 16.65
C GLU A 104 1.96 -0.96 16.68
N LEU A 105 1.17 -1.16 15.61
CA LEU A 105 -0.14 -0.55 15.45
C LEU A 105 -1.29 -1.50 15.78
N ASN A 106 -1.01 -2.72 16.26
CA ASN A 106 -2.00 -3.75 16.55
C ASN A 106 -2.92 -4.05 15.34
N ILE A 107 -2.35 -4.04 14.12
CA ILE A 107 -3.10 -4.36 12.90
C ILE A 107 -3.22 -5.89 12.78
N PRO A 108 -4.41 -6.45 12.78
CA PRO A 108 -4.58 -7.89 12.65
C PRO A 108 -4.28 -8.34 11.22
N ILE A 109 -3.15 -9.03 11.02
CA ILE A 109 -2.70 -9.56 9.74
C ILE A 109 -2.44 -11.06 9.86
N LYS A 110 -2.84 -11.79 8.82
CA LYS A 110 -2.62 -13.23 8.69
C LYS A 110 -1.42 -13.46 7.75
N PHE A 111 -0.24 -13.70 8.31
CA PHE A 111 1.00 -14.03 7.58
C PHE A 111 1.19 -15.55 7.52
N THR A 112 0.43 -16.21 6.68
CA THR A 112 0.42 -17.69 6.57
C THR A 112 0.89 -18.18 5.20
N GLY A 113 1.32 -17.24 4.35
CA GLY A 113 1.81 -17.53 3.01
C GLY A 113 0.69 -17.67 1.98
N SER A 114 1.11 -17.93 0.75
CA SER A 114 0.22 -18.21 -0.38
C SER A 114 0.58 -19.50 -1.08
N LEU A 115 -0.42 -20.09 -1.75
CA LEU A 115 -0.28 -21.19 -2.69
C LEU A 115 -0.85 -20.76 -4.04
N GLU A 116 -0.07 -20.97 -5.11
CA GLU A 116 -0.44 -20.58 -6.46
C GLU A 116 -0.22 -21.71 -7.47
N TRP A 117 -1.18 -21.86 -8.39
CA TRP A 117 -1.07 -22.78 -9.52
C TRP A 117 -1.97 -22.34 -10.69
N PHE A 118 -1.72 -22.91 -11.85
CA PHE A 118 -2.49 -22.65 -13.06
C PHE A 118 -2.94 -23.96 -13.71
N ASP A 119 -4.02 -23.88 -14.48
CA ASP A 119 -4.52 -24.97 -15.35
C ASP A 119 -3.83 -24.99 -16.72
N SER A 120 -3.25 -23.87 -17.15
CA SER A 120 -2.49 -23.76 -18.40
C SER A 120 -1.05 -24.21 -18.19
N ALA A 121 -0.59 -25.17 -18.97
CA ALA A 121 0.79 -25.65 -18.94
C ALA A 121 1.83 -24.54 -19.19
N GLU A 122 1.53 -23.57 -20.07
CA GLU A 122 2.39 -22.41 -20.32
C GLU A 122 2.52 -21.52 -19.07
N ARG A 123 1.40 -21.20 -18.42
CA ARG A 123 1.40 -20.40 -17.21
C ARG A 123 2.07 -21.13 -16.04
N GLN A 124 1.84 -22.42 -15.92
CA GLN A 124 2.46 -23.27 -14.91
C GLN A 124 3.99 -23.32 -15.08
N LYS A 125 4.49 -23.45 -16.33
CA LYS A 125 5.92 -23.38 -16.64
C LYS A 125 6.51 -22.00 -16.30
N ARG A 126 5.80 -20.93 -16.63
CA ARG A 126 6.23 -19.56 -16.27
C ARG A 126 6.33 -19.39 -14.75
N LEU A 127 5.41 -19.99 -13.99
CA LEU A 127 5.44 -19.97 -12.54
C LEU A 127 6.73 -20.56 -11.96
N ILE A 128 7.23 -21.66 -12.55
CA ILE A 128 8.54 -22.25 -12.16
C ILE A 128 9.66 -21.23 -12.34
N THR A 129 9.75 -20.61 -13.53
CA THR A 129 10.77 -19.58 -13.82
C THR A 129 10.68 -18.42 -12.83
N GLN A 130 9.47 -17.98 -12.47
CA GLN A 130 9.29 -16.92 -11.48
C GLN A 130 9.74 -17.34 -10.07
N ILE A 131 9.56 -18.59 -9.68
CA ILE A 131 10.06 -19.13 -8.41
C ILE A 131 11.59 -19.14 -8.37
N GLU A 132 12.22 -19.59 -9.47
CA GLU A 132 13.68 -19.58 -9.61
C GLU A 132 14.24 -18.15 -9.50
N GLU A 133 13.64 -17.21 -10.20
CA GLU A 133 14.04 -15.79 -10.17
C GLU A 133 13.85 -15.17 -8.78
N GLN A 134 12.73 -15.44 -8.11
CA GLN A 134 12.49 -14.99 -6.74
C GLN A 134 13.57 -15.49 -5.78
N ASN A 135 13.97 -16.78 -5.90
CA ASN A 135 15.04 -17.34 -5.07
C ASN A 135 16.39 -16.66 -5.34
N LEU A 136 16.71 -16.35 -6.60
CA LEU A 136 17.91 -15.57 -6.94
C LEU A 136 17.90 -14.16 -6.28
N TRP A 137 16.72 -13.60 -6.08
CA TRP A 137 16.54 -12.30 -5.42
C TRP A 137 16.28 -12.43 -3.91
N SER A 138 16.61 -13.58 -3.33
CA SER A 138 16.47 -13.86 -1.89
C SER A 138 15.01 -13.84 -1.36
N GLU A 139 14.01 -14.05 -2.23
CA GLU A 139 12.63 -14.30 -1.81
C GLU A 139 12.42 -15.80 -1.61
N PRO A 140 11.97 -16.27 -0.42
CA PRO A 140 11.90 -17.69 -0.11
C PRO A 140 10.67 -18.36 -0.72
N ALA A 141 10.57 -18.35 -2.06
CA ALA A 141 9.54 -19.05 -2.80
C ALA A 141 9.94 -20.51 -3.01
N ARG A 142 8.97 -21.41 -3.05
CA ARG A 142 9.20 -22.86 -3.21
C ARG A 142 8.15 -23.50 -4.09
N ILE A 143 8.54 -24.58 -4.76
CA ILE A 143 7.62 -25.51 -5.39
C ILE A 143 7.30 -26.62 -4.38
N LEU A 144 6.01 -26.88 -4.16
CA LEU A 144 5.52 -27.93 -3.28
C LEU A 144 4.86 -29.03 -4.09
N SER A 145 5.04 -30.25 -3.66
CA SER A 145 4.20 -31.38 -4.10
C SER A 145 2.76 -31.20 -3.61
N ILE A 146 1.82 -31.85 -4.28
CA ILE A 146 0.40 -31.81 -3.85
C ILE A 146 0.21 -32.38 -2.44
N ALA A 147 1.01 -33.39 -2.06
CA ALA A 147 0.97 -33.95 -0.71
C ALA A 147 1.37 -32.87 0.37
N GLU A 148 2.38 -32.07 0.09
CA GLU A 148 2.79 -30.95 0.98
C GLU A 148 1.77 -29.83 1.00
N ALA A 149 1.21 -29.49 -0.16
CA ALA A 149 0.15 -28.49 -0.27
C ALA A 149 -1.11 -28.88 0.52
N LYS A 150 -1.55 -30.14 0.42
CA LYS A 150 -2.68 -30.69 1.19
C LYS A 150 -2.43 -30.70 2.72
N LYS A 151 -1.19 -30.84 3.16
CA LYS A 151 -0.88 -30.70 4.61
C LYS A 151 -1.10 -29.28 5.09
N ARG A 152 -0.86 -28.25 4.25
CA ARG A 152 -1.08 -26.84 4.60
C ARG A 152 -2.54 -26.44 4.49
N GLU A 153 -3.20 -26.90 3.43
CA GLU A 153 -4.58 -26.58 3.10
C GLU A 153 -5.38 -27.87 2.89
N PRO A 154 -5.77 -28.58 3.97
CA PRO A 154 -6.36 -29.92 3.88
C PRO A 154 -7.74 -29.95 3.22
N LYS A 155 -8.46 -28.82 3.18
CA LYS A 155 -9.78 -28.71 2.56
C LYS A 155 -9.72 -28.33 1.08
N VAL A 156 -8.54 -27.97 0.56
CA VAL A 156 -8.39 -27.52 -0.81
C VAL A 156 -8.30 -28.69 -1.79
N ASN A 157 -9.10 -28.63 -2.83
CA ASN A 157 -8.98 -29.47 -4.00
C ASN A 157 -8.04 -28.83 -5.02
N PHE A 158 -6.85 -29.34 -5.20
CA PHE A 158 -5.86 -28.81 -6.15
C PHE A 158 -6.10 -29.27 -7.61
N GLY A 159 -7.13 -30.07 -7.87
CA GLY A 159 -7.40 -30.59 -9.22
C GLY A 159 -6.29 -31.52 -9.70
N ASN A 160 -5.95 -31.44 -10.98
CA ASN A 160 -4.94 -32.27 -11.65
C ASN A 160 -3.56 -31.62 -11.74
N THR A 161 -3.29 -30.53 -10.95
CA THR A 161 -1.95 -29.96 -10.97
C THR A 161 -0.92 -30.85 -10.33
N GLU A 162 0.29 -30.87 -10.86
CA GLU A 162 1.38 -31.72 -10.35
C GLU A 162 2.10 -31.07 -9.16
N PHE A 163 2.07 -29.73 -9.11
CA PHE A 163 2.71 -28.92 -8.05
C PHE A 163 2.03 -27.58 -7.86
N VAL A 164 2.32 -26.95 -6.75
CA VAL A 164 1.94 -25.56 -6.47
C VAL A 164 3.15 -24.74 -6.05
N ALA A 165 3.16 -23.45 -6.41
CA ALA A 165 4.13 -22.50 -5.87
C ALA A 165 3.70 -22.06 -4.48
N SER A 166 4.65 -21.83 -3.59
CA SER A 166 4.43 -21.34 -2.24
C SER A 166 5.31 -20.13 -1.95
N SER A 167 4.69 -19.03 -1.52
CA SER A 167 5.36 -17.83 -1.04
C SER A 167 5.09 -17.67 0.46
N PRO A 168 5.98 -18.11 1.34
CA PRO A 168 5.71 -18.27 2.78
C PRO A 168 5.64 -16.95 3.55
N ARG A 169 6.13 -15.83 2.99
CA ARG A 169 6.10 -14.50 3.61
C ARG A 169 4.82 -13.72 3.33
N ASP A 170 4.00 -14.20 2.44
CA ASP A 170 2.78 -13.51 2.04
C ASP A 170 1.76 -13.45 3.19
N GLY A 171 0.95 -12.41 3.17
CA GLY A 171 -0.10 -12.20 4.15
C GLY A 171 -1.34 -11.57 3.55
N ALA A 172 -2.43 -11.62 4.29
CA ALA A 172 -3.67 -10.93 3.96
C ALA A 172 -4.14 -10.07 5.12
N VAL A 173 -4.67 -8.91 4.80
CA VAL A 173 -5.14 -7.93 5.77
C VAL A 173 -6.54 -7.44 5.41
N ASP A 174 -7.31 -6.98 6.40
CA ASP A 174 -8.45 -6.11 6.10
C ASP A 174 -7.93 -4.70 5.79
N PRO A 175 -8.03 -4.23 4.53
CA PRO A 175 -7.41 -2.97 4.13
C PRO A 175 -8.12 -1.75 4.71
N VAL A 176 -9.42 -1.85 5.02
CA VAL A 176 -10.18 -0.79 5.67
C VAL A 176 -9.73 -0.64 7.12
N LEU A 177 -9.60 -1.78 7.81
CA LEU A 177 -9.13 -1.80 9.19
C LEU A 177 -7.69 -1.29 9.29
N ALA A 178 -6.79 -1.78 8.43
CA ALA A 178 -5.41 -1.31 8.40
C ALA A 178 -5.30 0.20 8.15
N THR A 179 -6.09 0.74 7.20
CA THR A 179 -6.13 2.18 6.93
C THR A 179 -6.55 2.96 8.17
N ARG A 180 -7.57 2.49 8.90
CA ARG A 180 -8.03 3.13 10.14
C ARG A 180 -6.94 3.10 11.21
N HIS A 181 -6.26 1.98 11.43
CA HIS A 181 -5.16 1.90 12.40
C HIS A 181 -4.04 2.90 12.11
N PHE A 182 -3.66 3.11 10.84
CA PHE A 182 -2.70 4.16 10.47
C PHE A 182 -3.21 5.55 10.83
N LEU A 183 -4.47 5.87 10.47
CA LEU A 183 -5.06 7.19 10.75
C LEU A 183 -5.25 7.43 12.25
N ASP A 184 -5.72 6.44 12.99
CA ASP A 184 -5.90 6.53 14.44
C ASP A 184 -4.56 6.76 15.14
N ALA A 185 -3.51 6.05 14.72
CA ALA A 185 -2.17 6.25 15.23
C ALA A 185 -1.60 7.64 14.89
N ALA A 186 -1.89 8.18 13.70
CA ALA A 186 -1.56 9.56 13.34
C ALA A 186 -2.34 10.58 14.19
N ALA A 187 -3.65 10.37 14.36
CA ALA A 187 -4.51 11.24 15.16
C ALA A 187 -4.09 11.28 16.64
N GLN A 188 -3.71 10.14 17.21
CA GLN A 188 -3.15 10.08 18.58
C GLN A 188 -1.87 10.91 18.74
N ARG A 189 -1.18 11.22 17.64
CA ARG A 189 0.01 12.07 17.58
C ARG A 189 -0.27 13.51 17.15
N GLY A 190 -1.56 13.89 17.07
CA GLY A 190 -1.99 15.24 16.77
C GLY A 190 -2.40 15.50 15.34
N ALA A 191 -2.32 14.51 14.43
CA ALA A 191 -2.82 14.70 13.06
C ALA A 191 -4.33 14.95 13.03
N LYS A 192 -4.76 15.89 12.21
CA LYS A 192 -6.18 16.24 12.00
C LYS A 192 -6.73 15.45 10.82
N ILE A 193 -7.82 14.71 11.01
CA ILE A 193 -8.46 13.90 9.96
C ILE A 193 -9.84 14.48 9.67
N GLN A 194 -10.05 14.94 8.42
CA GLN A 194 -11.28 15.64 8.03
C GLN A 194 -11.93 14.95 6.82
N TYR A 195 -13.15 14.51 6.98
CA TYR A 195 -14.00 14.00 5.90
C TYR A 195 -15.49 14.15 6.27
N PRO A 196 -16.39 14.36 5.29
CA PRO A 196 -16.11 14.58 3.87
C PRO A 196 -15.48 15.97 3.64
N CYS A 197 -14.33 16.00 2.95
CA CYS A 197 -13.60 17.21 2.62
C CYS A 197 -12.87 17.04 1.29
N LYS A 198 -13.33 17.71 0.23
CA LYS A 198 -12.80 17.55 -1.13
C LYS A 198 -11.90 18.72 -1.50
N LEU A 199 -10.68 18.44 -1.96
CA LEU A 199 -9.79 19.45 -2.56
C LEU A 199 -10.38 19.90 -3.91
N ALA A 200 -10.49 21.21 -4.12
CA ALA A 200 -10.92 21.82 -5.38
C ALA A 200 -9.73 22.43 -6.15
N SER A 201 -8.90 23.22 -5.49
CA SER A 201 -7.75 23.91 -6.08
C SER A 201 -6.73 24.28 -5.02
N ILE A 202 -5.54 24.69 -5.44
CA ILE A 202 -4.53 25.32 -4.57
C ILE A 202 -4.12 26.68 -5.14
N ALA A 203 -3.78 27.62 -4.25
CA ALA A 203 -3.17 28.90 -4.61
C ALA A 203 -2.31 29.40 -3.45
N GLN A 204 -1.04 29.72 -3.70
CA GLN A 204 -0.15 30.33 -2.70
C GLN A 204 -0.13 29.62 -1.34
N HIS A 205 0.06 28.30 -1.31
CA HIS A 205 0.04 27.47 -0.10
C HIS A 205 -1.32 27.43 0.65
N ILE A 206 -2.41 27.75 -0.05
CA ILE A 206 -3.78 27.62 0.45
C ILE A 206 -4.50 26.57 -0.40
N ALA A 207 -5.00 25.53 0.23
CA ALA A 207 -5.88 24.55 -0.39
C ALA A 207 -7.34 25.00 -0.22
N ASN A 208 -8.02 25.26 -1.33
CA ASN A 208 -9.45 25.51 -1.35
C ASN A 208 -10.19 24.19 -1.33
N THR A 209 -10.96 23.94 -0.29
CA THR A 209 -11.65 22.67 -0.08
C THR A 209 -13.14 22.87 0.20
N SER A 210 -13.91 21.79 0.10
CA SER A 210 -15.35 21.85 0.45
C SER A 210 -15.61 22.06 1.94
N CYS A 211 -14.59 21.97 2.80
CA CYS A 211 -14.68 22.19 4.24
C CYS A 211 -13.97 23.49 4.69
N GLY A 212 -13.62 24.35 3.76
CA GLY A 212 -12.94 25.63 4.00
C GLY A 212 -11.51 25.66 3.43
N GLU A 213 -10.82 26.75 3.71
CA GLU A 213 -9.42 26.92 3.30
C GLU A 213 -8.47 26.27 4.31
N ILE A 214 -7.45 25.58 3.79
CA ILE A 214 -6.41 24.94 4.60
C ILE A 214 -5.05 25.46 4.16
N VAL A 215 -4.31 26.08 5.07
CA VAL A 215 -2.95 26.53 4.83
C VAL A 215 -1.98 25.38 4.99
N PHE A 216 -1.05 25.23 4.05
CA PHE A 216 -0.02 24.18 4.06
C PHE A 216 1.35 24.72 3.64
N ASP A 217 2.42 24.10 4.09
CA ASP A 217 3.78 24.29 3.56
C ASP A 217 4.09 23.26 2.47
N GLN A 218 3.55 22.03 2.62
CA GLN A 218 3.68 20.94 1.64
C GLN A 218 2.35 20.20 1.51
N LEU A 219 2.04 19.74 0.29
CA LEU A 219 0.81 19.01 -0.02
C LEU A 219 1.16 17.65 -0.65
N VAL A 220 0.53 16.58 -0.18
CA VAL A 220 0.69 15.21 -0.71
C VAL A 220 -0.60 14.79 -1.42
N LEU A 221 -0.53 14.48 -2.70
CA LEU A 221 -1.63 13.94 -3.48
C LEU A 221 -1.61 12.39 -3.45
N ALA A 222 -2.26 11.79 -2.45
CA ALA A 222 -2.43 10.34 -2.31
C ALA A 222 -3.82 9.88 -2.82
N VAL A 223 -4.24 10.40 -3.95
CA VAL A 223 -5.61 10.34 -4.49
C VAL A 223 -5.91 9.08 -5.33
N GLY A 224 -5.01 8.10 -5.33
CA GLY A 224 -5.20 6.82 -5.99
C GLY A 224 -5.46 6.94 -7.50
N ALA A 225 -6.59 6.41 -7.97
CA ALA A 225 -6.95 6.41 -9.39
C ALA A 225 -7.49 7.75 -9.91
N SER A 226 -7.64 8.77 -9.06
CA SER A 226 -8.17 10.10 -9.42
C SER A 226 -7.08 10.98 -10.03
N SER A 227 -6.65 10.68 -11.26
CA SER A 227 -5.55 11.41 -11.94
C SER A 227 -5.90 12.86 -12.31
N ASP A 228 -7.19 13.18 -12.46
CA ASP A 228 -7.62 14.53 -12.89
C ASP A 228 -7.20 15.61 -11.89
N ILE A 229 -7.33 15.34 -10.60
CA ILE A 229 -6.89 16.30 -9.57
C ILE A 229 -5.36 16.47 -9.57
N ILE A 230 -4.60 15.43 -9.87
CA ILE A 230 -3.14 15.50 -10.00
C ILE A 230 -2.78 16.42 -11.19
N LYS A 231 -3.45 16.23 -12.32
CA LYS A 231 -3.24 17.07 -13.51
C LYS A 231 -3.60 18.53 -13.24
N THR A 232 -4.69 18.78 -12.52
CA THR A 232 -5.14 20.15 -12.21
C THR A 232 -4.23 20.84 -11.19
N VAL A 233 -3.80 20.14 -10.15
CA VAL A 233 -3.08 20.71 -9.00
C VAL A 233 -1.57 20.65 -9.16
N ALA A 234 -1.05 19.51 -9.63
CA ALA A 234 0.39 19.30 -9.78
C ALA A 234 0.89 19.48 -11.23
N HIS A 235 -0.01 19.73 -12.20
CA HIS A 235 0.28 19.86 -13.63
C HIS A 235 1.00 18.64 -14.23
N VAL A 236 0.78 17.43 -13.67
CA VAL A 236 1.34 16.16 -14.12
C VAL A 236 0.24 15.25 -14.65
N ASP A 237 0.37 14.81 -15.90
CA ASP A 237 -0.58 13.91 -16.54
C ASP A 237 -0.14 12.44 -16.36
N ILE A 238 -0.56 11.82 -15.28
CA ILE A 238 -0.28 10.39 -15.03
C ILE A 238 -1.26 9.56 -15.84
N LYS A 239 -0.75 8.95 -16.92
CA LYS A 239 -1.53 8.02 -17.72
C LYS A 239 -1.73 6.70 -16.98
N GLN A 240 -2.98 6.39 -16.62
CA GLN A 240 -3.35 5.19 -15.89
C GLN A 240 -4.25 4.28 -16.71
N ARG A 241 -4.11 2.97 -16.50
CA ARG A 241 -5.10 1.99 -16.98
C ARG A 241 -6.35 2.10 -16.12
N THR A 242 -7.51 2.03 -16.77
CA THR A 242 -8.82 2.10 -16.10
C THR A 242 -9.40 0.70 -15.84
N THR A 243 -8.59 -0.20 -15.30
CA THR A 243 -9.04 -1.58 -15.04
C THR A 243 -9.61 -1.70 -13.63
N PRO A 244 -10.90 -2.02 -13.47
CA PRO A 244 -11.47 -2.27 -12.16
C PRO A 244 -11.01 -3.63 -11.61
N GLY A 245 -10.95 -3.73 -10.29
CA GLY A 245 -10.94 -4.98 -9.56
C GLY A 245 -12.29 -5.16 -8.89
N ILE A 246 -12.88 -6.34 -8.97
CA ILE A 246 -14.14 -6.62 -8.28
C ILE A 246 -13.85 -7.60 -7.16
N ILE A 247 -14.29 -7.24 -5.96
CA ILE A 247 -14.09 -8.01 -4.75
C ILE A 247 -15.46 -8.45 -4.24
N VAL A 248 -15.56 -9.74 -3.95
CA VAL A 248 -16.73 -10.34 -3.28
C VAL A 248 -16.32 -10.72 -1.86
N ILE A 249 -17.12 -10.32 -0.90
CA ILE A 249 -16.92 -10.64 0.51
C ILE A 249 -18.13 -11.46 0.98
N THR A 250 -17.85 -12.59 1.63
CA THR A 250 -18.91 -13.43 2.19
C THR A 250 -19.23 -13.01 3.63
N LYS A 251 -20.40 -13.43 4.12
CA LYS A 251 -20.64 -13.49 5.57
C LYS A 251 -19.59 -14.44 6.21
N PRO A 252 -19.36 -14.31 7.53
CA PRO A 252 -18.42 -15.18 8.24
C PRO A 252 -18.72 -16.67 8.01
N MET A 253 -17.69 -17.44 7.71
CA MET A 253 -17.73 -18.88 7.54
C MET A 253 -16.82 -19.56 8.58
N PRO A 254 -17.00 -20.84 8.89
CA PRO A 254 -16.03 -21.61 9.66
C PRO A 254 -14.63 -21.51 9.06
N ALA A 255 -13.59 -21.84 9.83
CA ALA A 255 -12.20 -21.84 9.31
C ALA A 255 -12.05 -22.84 8.18
N LEU A 256 -11.82 -22.34 6.98
CA LEU A 256 -11.65 -23.13 5.74
C LEU A 256 -10.24 -23.05 5.21
N LEU A 257 -9.57 -21.89 5.35
CA LEU A 257 -8.26 -21.63 4.78
C LEU A 257 -7.29 -21.11 5.84
N ASN A 258 -6.05 -21.59 5.75
CA ASN A 258 -4.94 -21.04 6.53
C ASN A 258 -4.31 -19.86 5.81
N GLY A 259 -3.97 -20.02 4.53
CA GLY A 259 -3.27 -19.03 3.71
C GLY A 259 -4.11 -18.42 2.60
N ILE A 260 -3.41 -17.87 1.63
CA ILE A 260 -3.99 -17.30 0.41
C ILE A 260 -3.93 -18.33 -0.69
N LEU A 261 -5.01 -18.52 -1.43
CA LEU A 261 -5.04 -19.33 -2.64
C LEU A 261 -5.09 -18.44 -3.88
N VAL A 262 -4.22 -18.71 -4.82
CA VAL A 262 -4.20 -18.15 -6.17
C VAL A 262 -4.48 -19.30 -7.14
N ALA A 263 -5.75 -19.68 -7.20
CA ALA A 263 -6.23 -20.79 -8.01
C ALA A 263 -6.62 -20.32 -9.41
N PRO A 264 -6.68 -21.21 -10.41
CA PRO A 264 -7.13 -20.86 -11.75
C PRO A 264 -8.49 -20.14 -11.74
N GLY A 265 -8.50 -18.89 -12.21
CA GLY A 265 -9.70 -18.05 -12.29
C GLY A 265 -10.11 -17.33 -11.01
N VAL A 266 -9.58 -17.69 -9.84
CA VAL A 266 -10.00 -17.06 -8.58
C VAL A 266 -8.87 -16.95 -7.57
N HIS A 267 -8.84 -15.82 -6.86
CA HIS A 267 -8.05 -15.62 -5.65
C HIS A 267 -8.96 -15.73 -4.43
N ILE A 268 -8.50 -16.42 -3.39
CA ILE A 268 -9.28 -16.68 -2.19
C ILE A 268 -8.42 -16.45 -0.95
N HIS A 269 -8.91 -15.71 0.03
CA HIS A 269 -8.36 -15.77 1.38
C HIS A 269 -9.46 -15.62 2.42
N GLN A 270 -9.22 -16.09 3.63
CA GLN A 270 -10.13 -15.95 4.75
C GLN A 270 -9.57 -14.98 5.78
N ARG A 271 -10.33 -13.94 6.12
CA ARG A 271 -10.01 -12.98 7.18
C ARG A 271 -10.10 -13.63 8.56
N LEU A 272 -9.54 -12.97 9.57
CA LEU A 272 -9.58 -13.44 10.96
C LEU A 272 -11.00 -13.45 11.55
N ASP A 273 -11.91 -12.63 11.02
CA ASP A 273 -13.31 -12.59 11.39
C ASP A 273 -14.18 -13.67 10.71
N GLY A 274 -13.56 -14.54 9.94
CA GLY A 274 -14.21 -15.64 9.22
C GLY A 274 -14.73 -15.28 7.83
N ARG A 275 -14.78 -14.01 7.44
CA ARG A 275 -15.19 -13.58 6.09
C ARG A 275 -14.19 -14.09 5.05
N ILE A 276 -14.71 -14.56 3.92
CA ILE A 276 -13.88 -14.94 2.78
C ILE A 276 -13.92 -13.83 1.75
N VAL A 277 -12.75 -13.45 1.27
CA VAL A 277 -12.55 -12.47 0.21
C VAL A 277 -12.20 -13.19 -1.07
N LEU A 278 -12.96 -12.91 -2.12
CA LEU A 278 -12.77 -13.45 -3.46
C LEU A 278 -12.40 -12.34 -4.44
N GLY A 279 -11.47 -12.65 -5.33
CA GLY A 279 -11.09 -11.79 -6.44
C GLY A 279 -10.89 -12.59 -7.72
N GLU A 280 -11.08 -11.98 -8.87
CA GLU A 280 -10.80 -12.63 -10.15
C GLU A 280 -9.33 -12.50 -10.52
N GLN A 281 -8.71 -13.61 -10.90
CA GLN A 281 -7.33 -13.65 -11.35
C GLN A 281 -7.12 -12.83 -12.64
N ALA A 282 -8.05 -12.94 -13.58
CA ALA A 282 -8.00 -12.22 -14.86
C ALA A 282 -8.57 -10.78 -14.79
N GLY A 283 -9.08 -10.36 -13.63
CA GLY A 283 -9.83 -9.11 -13.49
C GLY A 283 -11.26 -9.21 -14.02
N ALA A 284 -11.94 -8.07 -14.08
CA ALA A 284 -13.34 -8.01 -14.52
C ALA A 284 -13.51 -8.43 -15.99
N PRO A 285 -14.65 -9.07 -16.37
CA PRO A 285 -14.91 -9.49 -17.73
C PRO A 285 -14.81 -8.32 -18.72
N ASN A 286 -14.11 -8.53 -19.84
CA ASN A 286 -13.89 -7.50 -20.87
C ASN A 286 -14.99 -7.51 -21.95
N THR A 287 -16.26 -7.52 -21.56
CA THR A 287 -17.38 -7.44 -22.48
C THR A 287 -17.87 -6.00 -22.67
N GLN A 288 -18.50 -5.70 -23.82
CA GLN A 288 -19.07 -4.37 -24.06
C GLN A 288 -20.14 -4.01 -23.02
N ALA A 289 -21.00 -4.96 -22.67
CA ALA A 289 -22.01 -4.76 -21.64
C ALA A 289 -21.38 -4.43 -20.28
N HIS A 290 -20.29 -5.10 -19.92
CA HIS A 290 -19.57 -4.81 -18.67
C HIS A 290 -18.91 -3.42 -18.71
N LYS A 291 -18.29 -3.04 -19.83
CA LYS A 291 -17.72 -1.69 -20.01
C LYS A 291 -18.78 -0.60 -19.86
N MET A 292 -19.96 -0.79 -20.41
CA MET A 292 -21.07 0.17 -20.28
C MET A 292 -21.54 0.30 -18.82
N ARG A 293 -21.62 -0.79 -18.07
CA ARG A 293 -21.99 -0.79 -16.65
C ARG A 293 -20.97 -0.06 -15.78
N LEU A 294 -19.70 -0.09 -16.17
CA LEU A 294 -18.60 0.55 -15.46
C LEU A 294 -18.32 1.98 -15.94
N ALA A 295 -19.13 2.51 -16.86
CA ALA A 295 -19.03 3.90 -17.28
C ALA A 295 -19.22 4.83 -16.06
N GLY A 296 -18.39 5.88 -15.96
CA GLY A 296 -18.41 6.78 -14.80
C GLY A 296 -17.69 6.26 -13.55
N ARG A 297 -17.06 5.08 -13.62
CA ARG A 297 -16.27 4.47 -12.52
C ARG A 297 -17.04 4.34 -11.19
N PRO A 298 -18.23 3.71 -11.15
CA PRO A 298 -18.94 3.48 -9.89
C PRO A 298 -18.17 2.52 -9.00
N ASN A 299 -18.37 2.62 -7.69
CA ASN A 299 -17.87 1.63 -6.73
C ASN A 299 -18.88 0.51 -6.47
N ASP A 300 -20.14 0.73 -6.83
CA ASP A 300 -21.22 -0.24 -6.67
C ASP A 300 -21.77 -0.65 -8.04
N TYR A 301 -22.38 -1.82 -8.09
CA TYR A 301 -23.12 -2.24 -9.28
C TYR A 301 -24.39 -1.40 -9.46
N PRO A 302 -24.89 -1.25 -10.70
CA PRO A 302 -26.10 -0.47 -11.00
C PRO A 302 -27.34 -0.98 -10.26
N ASN A 303 -27.37 -2.28 -9.95
CA ASN A 303 -28.41 -2.90 -9.14
C ASN A 303 -27.90 -4.16 -8.43
N GLU A 304 -28.61 -4.59 -7.40
CA GLU A 304 -28.27 -5.71 -6.57
C GLU A 304 -28.22 -7.06 -7.34
N SER A 305 -29.14 -7.28 -8.29
CA SER A 305 -29.17 -8.52 -9.07
C SER A 305 -27.87 -8.74 -9.84
N LEU A 306 -27.32 -7.70 -10.48
CA LEU A 306 -26.05 -7.80 -11.19
C LEU A 306 -24.87 -8.02 -10.28
N ALA A 307 -24.89 -7.45 -9.07
CA ALA A 307 -23.88 -7.70 -8.07
C ALA A 307 -23.91 -9.17 -7.61
N LEU A 308 -25.10 -9.71 -7.34
CA LEU A 308 -25.30 -11.10 -6.94
C LEU A 308 -24.93 -12.08 -8.05
N ASP A 309 -25.29 -11.81 -9.30
CA ASP A 309 -24.90 -12.63 -10.46
C ASP A 309 -23.36 -12.74 -10.57
N HIS A 310 -22.66 -11.62 -10.38
CA HIS A 310 -21.20 -11.62 -10.38
C HIS A 310 -20.66 -12.43 -9.20
N ALA A 311 -21.20 -12.20 -8.00
CA ALA A 311 -20.76 -12.90 -6.78
C ALA A 311 -20.99 -14.42 -6.89
N GLN A 312 -22.15 -14.86 -7.39
CA GLN A 312 -22.43 -16.27 -7.57
C GLN A 312 -21.47 -16.94 -8.54
N ARG A 313 -21.14 -16.27 -9.64
CA ARG A 313 -20.16 -16.78 -10.62
C ARG A 313 -18.78 -16.99 -9.97
N ILE A 314 -18.29 -16.03 -9.18
CA ILE A 314 -16.96 -16.17 -8.54
C ILE A 314 -16.99 -17.18 -7.40
N ILE A 315 -18.10 -17.31 -6.65
CA ILE A 315 -18.31 -18.35 -5.64
C ILE A 315 -18.32 -19.74 -6.28
N GLN A 316 -19.00 -19.91 -7.41
CA GLN A 316 -18.98 -21.17 -8.17
C GLN A 316 -17.54 -21.55 -8.60
N GLN A 317 -16.78 -20.56 -9.08
CA GLN A 317 -15.37 -20.79 -9.42
C GLN A 317 -14.54 -21.18 -8.19
N ALA A 318 -14.74 -20.53 -7.06
CA ALA A 318 -14.08 -20.86 -5.80
C ALA A 318 -14.46 -22.26 -5.29
N SER A 319 -15.70 -22.69 -5.49
CA SER A 319 -16.21 -24.00 -5.05
C SER A 319 -15.53 -25.18 -5.74
N ILE A 320 -14.92 -24.99 -6.90
CA ILE A 320 -14.13 -26.00 -7.58
C ILE A 320 -12.92 -26.43 -6.71
N TYR A 321 -12.32 -25.45 -6.05
CA TYR A 321 -11.11 -25.64 -5.23
C TYR A 321 -11.41 -25.74 -3.74
N LEU A 322 -12.50 -25.18 -3.29
CA LEU A 322 -12.95 -25.17 -1.90
C LEU A 322 -14.46 -25.45 -1.87
N PRO A 323 -14.86 -26.75 -1.87
CA PRO A 323 -16.27 -27.16 -2.04
C PRO A 323 -17.26 -26.50 -1.06
N GLU A 324 -16.82 -26.21 0.18
CA GLU A 324 -17.63 -25.54 1.20
C GLU A 324 -18.07 -24.14 0.79
N MET A 325 -17.43 -23.53 -0.20
CA MET A 325 -17.84 -22.23 -0.76
C MET A 325 -19.21 -22.26 -1.42
N SER A 326 -19.73 -23.43 -1.80
CA SER A 326 -21.10 -23.57 -2.32
C SER A 326 -22.18 -23.12 -1.34
N ALA A 327 -21.88 -23.12 -0.03
CA ALA A 327 -22.78 -22.63 1.02
C ALA A 327 -22.54 -21.16 1.40
N ALA A 328 -21.60 -20.48 0.74
CA ALA A 328 -21.25 -19.10 1.09
C ALA A 328 -22.40 -18.13 0.79
N GLN A 329 -22.67 -17.23 1.73
CA GLN A 329 -23.60 -16.13 1.56
C GLN A 329 -22.82 -14.83 1.29
N VAL A 330 -23.24 -14.09 0.28
CA VAL A 330 -22.65 -12.79 -0.06
C VAL A 330 -23.00 -11.76 1.01
N GLU A 331 -22.00 -10.99 1.43
CA GLU A 331 -22.18 -9.82 2.29
C GLU A 331 -21.97 -8.53 1.50
N ASP A 332 -20.93 -8.47 0.65
CA ASP A 332 -20.57 -7.27 -0.10
C ASP A 332 -19.98 -7.61 -1.47
N VAL A 333 -20.25 -6.75 -2.45
CA VAL A 333 -19.61 -6.79 -3.77
C VAL A 333 -19.17 -5.37 -4.11
N PHE A 334 -17.87 -5.16 -4.18
CA PHE A 334 -17.30 -3.84 -4.36
C PHE A 334 -16.42 -3.75 -5.60
N ILE A 335 -16.54 -2.63 -6.35
CA ILE A 335 -15.74 -2.33 -7.53
C ILE A 335 -14.63 -1.37 -7.14
N GLY A 336 -13.38 -1.86 -7.09
CA GLY A 336 -12.21 -1.05 -6.82
C GLY A 336 -11.52 -0.60 -8.12
N TRP A 337 -11.27 0.69 -8.28
CA TRP A 337 -10.55 1.23 -9.43
C TRP A 337 -9.06 1.30 -9.12
N ARG A 338 -8.28 0.49 -9.83
CA ARG A 338 -6.85 0.35 -9.57
C ARG A 338 -6.09 1.61 -9.99
N PRO A 339 -5.32 2.24 -9.11
CA PRO A 339 -4.35 3.26 -9.49
C PRO A 339 -3.17 2.57 -10.19
N LEU A 340 -3.27 2.38 -11.50
CA LEU A 340 -2.31 1.59 -12.28
C LEU A 340 -1.69 2.44 -13.38
N PRO A 341 -0.58 3.15 -13.12
CA PRO A 341 0.19 3.81 -14.17
C PRO A 341 0.54 2.85 -15.31
N LEU A 342 0.70 3.34 -16.53
CA LEU A 342 0.87 2.48 -17.72
C LEU A 342 2.05 1.52 -17.61
N ASP A 343 3.15 1.98 -17.01
CA ASP A 343 4.33 1.18 -16.72
C ASP A 343 4.17 0.28 -15.48
N GLY A 344 3.06 0.46 -14.75
CA GLY A 344 2.72 -0.33 -13.58
C GLY A 344 3.55 -0.07 -12.34
N HIS A 345 4.40 0.94 -12.33
CA HIS A 345 5.25 1.31 -11.19
C HIS A 345 4.66 2.48 -10.40
N PRO A 346 5.08 2.71 -9.15
CA PRO A 346 4.70 3.87 -8.38
C PRO A 346 5.04 5.19 -9.07
N VAL A 347 4.32 6.27 -8.76
CA VAL A 347 4.65 7.65 -9.15
C VAL A 347 4.82 8.44 -7.86
N LEU A 348 6.08 8.79 -7.56
CA LEU A 348 6.48 9.32 -6.25
C LEU A 348 7.47 10.48 -6.43
N GLY A 349 7.16 11.62 -5.86
CA GLY A 349 8.06 12.77 -5.88
C GLY A 349 7.33 14.09 -5.97
N PHE A 350 8.06 15.17 -5.76
CA PHE A 350 7.57 16.51 -5.99
C PHE A 350 7.30 16.77 -7.47
N SER A 351 6.28 17.57 -7.74
CA SER A 351 6.02 18.04 -9.10
C SER A 351 7.10 19.07 -9.50
N GLU A 352 7.58 18.99 -10.74
CA GLU A 352 8.47 20.01 -11.31
C GLU A 352 7.74 21.35 -11.57
N HIS A 353 6.41 21.33 -11.61
CA HIS A 353 5.56 22.50 -11.87
C HIS A 353 4.92 23.09 -10.61
N ALA A 354 4.97 22.38 -9.48
CA ALA A 354 4.46 22.79 -8.18
C ALA A 354 5.36 22.17 -7.10
N SER A 355 6.44 22.85 -6.75
CA SER A 355 7.53 22.34 -5.90
C SER A 355 7.11 22.04 -4.45
N ASP A 356 5.96 22.52 -4.02
CA ASP A 356 5.31 22.24 -2.74
C ASP A 356 4.32 21.06 -2.79
N VAL A 357 4.09 20.46 -3.98
CA VAL A 357 3.14 19.37 -4.18
C VAL A 357 3.87 18.05 -4.47
N TYR A 358 3.70 17.10 -3.57
CA TYR A 358 4.22 15.74 -3.70
C TYR A 358 3.15 14.80 -4.25
N ILE A 359 3.47 14.02 -5.27
CA ILE A 359 2.59 13.03 -5.89
C ILE A 359 2.89 11.66 -5.29
N ALA A 360 1.85 10.95 -4.83
CA ALA A 360 1.93 9.64 -4.23
C ALA A 360 0.86 8.69 -4.81
N VAL A 361 1.17 8.05 -5.92
CA VAL A 361 0.29 7.10 -6.60
C VAL A 361 1.00 5.75 -6.77
N THR A 362 0.34 4.66 -6.45
CA THR A 362 0.89 3.33 -6.68
C THR A 362 -0.19 2.29 -6.93
N HIS A 363 0.08 1.34 -7.82
CA HIS A 363 -0.55 0.03 -7.81
C HIS A 363 -0.13 -0.74 -6.56
N SER A 364 -0.42 -1.88 -6.24
CA SER A 364 0.08 -2.65 -5.07
C SER A 364 0.11 -1.86 -3.75
N GLY A 365 -0.81 -0.88 -3.59
CA GLY A 365 -0.81 0.06 -2.46
C GLY A 365 -0.87 -0.63 -1.09
N VAL A 366 -1.56 -1.76 -0.96
CA VAL A 366 -1.60 -2.52 0.30
C VAL A 366 -0.21 -3.05 0.65
N THR A 367 0.45 -3.73 -0.29
CA THR A 367 1.83 -4.20 -0.05
C THR A 367 2.77 -3.06 0.25
N LEU A 368 2.73 -1.98 -0.54
CA LEU A 368 3.75 -0.93 -0.53
C LEU A 368 3.49 0.20 0.48
N ALA A 369 2.28 0.34 1.03
CA ALA A 369 1.94 1.44 1.91
C ALA A 369 2.95 1.67 3.06
N PRO A 370 3.44 0.65 3.79
CA PRO A 370 4.40 0.86 4.87
C PRO A 370 5.68 1.55 4.42
N ILE A 371 6.36 0.96 3.45
CA ILE A 371 7.66 1.48 3.01
C ILE A 371 7.53 2.82 2.29
N LEU A 372 6.50 2.96 1.44
CA LEU A 372 6.28 4.22 0.72
C LEU A 372 5.88 5.35 1.69
N GLY A 373 5.04 5.08 2.68
CA GLY A 373 4.71 6.08 3.71
C GLY A 373 5.95 6.59 4.43
N LYS A 374 6.86 5.68 4.80
CA LYS A 374 8.15 6.02 5.44
C LYS A 374 9.06 6.85 4.51
N LEU A 375 9.26 6.38 3.26
CA LEU A 375 10.15 7.05 2.31
C LEU A 375 9.61 8.43 1.89
N ILE A 376 8.30 8.55 1.66
CA ILE A 376 7.64 9.83 1.35
C ILE A 376 7.80 10.81 2.51
N ALA A 377 7.54 10.37 3.75
CA ALA A 377 7.72 11.22 4.92
C ALA A 377 9.18 11.68 5.07
N GLN A 378 10.15 10.81 4.75
CA GLN A 378 11.57 11.17 4.76
C GLN A 378 11.87 12.27 3.71
N GLU A 379 11.44 12.12 2.44
CA GLU A 379 11.65 13.15 1.41
C GLU A 379 10.97 14.48 1.76
N LEU A 380 9.76 14.45 2.36
CA LEU A 380 9.07 15.66 2.80
C LEU A 380 9.80 16.38 3.94
N ASN A 381 10.38 15.63 4.87
CA ASN A 381 11.13 16.20 5.99
C ASN A 381 12.48 16.78 5.56
N THR A 382 13.24 16.04 4.75
CA THR A 382 14.58 16.43 4.33
C THR A 382 14.59 17.36 3.13
N GLN A 383 13.55 17.33 2.29
CA GLN A 383 13.49 17.94 0.96
C GLN A 383 14.59 17.43 -0.01
N GLU A 384 15.18 16.28 0.31
CA GLU A 384 16.21 15.64 -0.49
C GLU A 384 15.66 14.40 -1.18
N PRO A 385 15.88 14.23 -2.50
CA PRO A 385 15.41 13.07 -3.23
C PRO A 385 16.14 11.81 -2.81
N LEU A 386 15.39 10.77 -2.46
CA LEU A 386 15.94 9.47 -2.10
C LEU A 386 16.28 8.65 -3.35
N ALA A 387 17.51 8.14 -3.43
CA ALA A 387 17.99 7.36 -4.58
C ALA A 387 17.11 6.14 -4.88
N ILE A 388 16.57 5.47 -3.87
CA ILE A 388 15.67 4.32 -4.02
C ILE A 388 14.37 4.66 -4.78
N LEU A 389 13.99 5.95 -4.84
CA LEU A 389 12.78 6.41 -5.52
C LEU A 389 13.05 7.03 -6.90
N ASN A 390 14.29 7.07 -7.37
CA ASN A 390 14.64 7.77 -8.63
C ASN A 390 13.92 7.25 -9.87
N GLU A 391 13.65 5.95 -9.94
CA GLU A 391 12.92 5.35 -11.07
C GLU A 391 11.41 5.61 -11.04
N TYR A 392 10.89 6.18 -9.94
CA TYR A 392 9.46 6.40 -9.73
C TYR A 392 9.05 7.87 -9.83
N ARG A 393 9.94 8.76 -10.29
CA ARG A 393 9.67 10.21 -10.37
C ARG A 393 8.51 10.54 -11.31
N PRO A 394 7.72 11.59 -10.98
CA PRO A 394 6.59 12.01 -11.82
C PRO A 394 6.97 12.48 -13.23
N SER A 395 8.21 12.96 -13.42
CA SER A 395 8.75 13.43 -14.70
C SER A 395 9.14 12.34 -15.69
N ARG A 396 9.11 11.06 -15.28
CA ARG A 396 9.46 9.96 -16.18
C ARG A 396 8.42 9.73 -17.28
N GLU A 397 8.82 9.11 -18.38
CA GLU A 397 7.88 8.63 -19.39
C GLU A 397 7.07 7.41 -18.91
N PHE A 398 5.77 7.44 -19.12
CA PHE A 398 4.86 6.34 -18.80
C PHE A 398 4.68 5.40 -20.00
N THR A 399 5.65 4.52 -20.23
CA THR A 399 5.60 3.53 -21.30
C THR A 399 4.74 2.34 -20.91
N SER A 400 3.84 1.90 -21.81
CA SER A 400 3.01 0.73 -21.52
C SER A 400 3.85 -0.54 -21.56
N ILE A 401 3.92 -1.26 -20.44
CA ILE A 401 4.49 -2.60 -20.39
C ILE A 401 3.39 -3.67 -20.45
N LYS A 402 3.63 -4.74 -21.20
CA LYS A 402 2.81 -5.94 -21.11
C LYS A 402 3.11 -6.59 -19.75
N ARG A 403 2.20 -6.46 -18.81
CA ARG A 403 2.20 -7.30 -17.62
C ARG A 403 1.35 -8.53 -17.90
N TYR A 404 1.96 -9.71 -17.80
CA TYR A 404 1.37 -11.05 -17.87
C TYR A 404 0.97 -11.55 -19.25
#